data_f97af82b20f8a764336fbadfdfaf0684
#
_entry.id   f97af82b20f8a764336fbadfdfaf0684
#
_cell.length_a   1.000
_cell.length_b   1.000
_cell.length_c   1.000
_cell.angle_alpha   90.00
_cell.angle_beta   90.00
_cell.angle_gamma   90.00
#
_symmetry.space_group_name_H-M   'P 1'
#
loop_
_entity.id
_entity.type
_entity.pdbx_description
1 polymer ?
#
loop_
_entity_poly.entity_id
_entity_poly.type
_entity_poly.pdbx_seq_one_letter_code
_entity_poly.pdbx_strand_id
1 'polypeptide(L)'
;MSTLKLSLIQKYKLENAYTYVYSTGFLSEGSILKQGARALLLTRREEAPGAYTVLVLSETGIQEIELGEDFLDRENDPVLFSYRDSFGVIKAKKEIAYFTGDFSSPEIIPIKNGFLPFSKVLPENARERYFQTVSDGCLIPVCFEKEVYYGLSRCFTILDFNPVKKEAKWKGFSEIEKNAFTHHDNRTKDAPKIDSLKMANDVLYAYTSGESTGSVNKWGMDYYALAKISPEGKVKEKLLESEQLKAGGKKSGVNGTFTHSDYLILTPLFNNDDWKGKQKLFSLNKREYTDVIMPRGMTKHSLHNICGELCLTALYDRGLKEIGLCKIEGIE
;
A
#
# COMPACT_ATOMS: atom_id res chain seq x y z
N MET A 1 24.80 -8.75 -1.99
CA MET A 1 23.44 -8.28 -2.26
C MET A 1 22.74 -9.36 -3.04
N SER A 2 21.61 -9.82 -2.58
CA SER A 2 20.80 -10.78 -3.31
C SER A 2 20.15 -10.08 -4.51
N THR A 3 19.88 -10.83 -5.57
CA THR A 3 19.27 -10.30 -6.78
C THR A 3 18.05 -11.12 -7.13
N LEU A 4 16.95 -10.46 -7.39
CA LEU A 4 15.68 -11.06 -7.76
C LEU A 4 15.47 -10.84 -9.26
N LYS A 5 15.42 -11.91 -10.03
CA LYS A 5 15.21 -11.84 -11.47
C LYS A 5 13.76 -12.15 -11.80
N LEU A 6 13.14 -11.33 -12.62
CA LEU A 6 11.77 -11.50 -13.06
C LEU A 6 11.71 -11.98 -14.50
N SER A 7 10.78 -12.89 -14.76
CA SER A 7 10.38 -13.30 -16.12
C SER A 7 8.92 -12.90 -16.38
N LEU A 8 8.65 -12.44 -17.58
CA LEU A 8 7.32 -12.02 -17.99
C LEU A 8 6.42 -13.24 -18.20
N ILE A 9 5.27 -13.29 -17.53
CA ILE A 9 4.19 -14.24 -17.80
C ILE A 9 3.26 -13.64 -18.84
N GLN A 10 2.73 -12.45 -18.55
CA GLN A 10 1.75 -11.79 -19.42
C GLN A 10 1.87 -10.28 -19.33
N LYS A 11 1.57 -9.63 -20.44
CA LYS A 11 1.50 -8.18 -20.55
C LYS A 11 0.10 -7.76 -20.97
N TYR A 12 -0.48 -6.84 -20.22
CA TYR A 12 -1.79 -6.27 -20.50
C TYR A 12 -1.60 -4.83 -20.99
N LYS A 13 -2.10 -4.55 -22.18
CA LYS A 13 -2.20 -3.18 -22.68
C LYS A 13 -3.57 -2.65 -22.30
N LEU A 14 -3.60 -1.44 -21.81
CA LEU A 14 -4.82 -0.78 -21.40
C LEU A 14 -5.32 0.12 -22.55
N GLU A 15 -6.55 -0.13 -22.99
CA GLU A 15 -7.20 0.67 -24.03
C GLU A 15 -7.70 2.02 -23.45
N ASN A 16 -8.13 2.00 -22.20
CA ASN A 16 -8.62 3.19 -21.49
C ASN A 16 -7.48 3.89 -20.77
N ALA A 17 -7.50 5.21 -20.76
CA ALA A 17 -6.55 6.00 -19.99
C ALA A 17 -6.92 5.91 -18.49
N TYR A 18 -6.02 5.32 -17.71
CA TYR A 18 -6.10 5.30 -16.25
C TYR A 18 -4.98 6.17 -15.67
N THR A 19 -5.23 6.80 -14.53
CA THR A 19 -4.25 7.70 -13.92
C THR A 19 -3.08 6.93 -13.29
N TYR A 20 -3.31 6.37 -12.11
CA TYR A 20 -2.31 5.67 -11.31
C TYR A 20 -2.88 4.39 -10.71
N VAL A 21 -1.99 3.50 -10.29
CA VAL A 21 -2.36 2.39 -9.42
C VAL A 21 -2.38 2.89 -7.97
N TYR A 22 -3.54 2.92 -7.37
CA TYR A 22 -3.73 3.35 -5.97
C TYR A 22 -3.47 2.23 -4.98
N SER A 23 -3.91 1.01 -5.31
CA SER A 23 -3.70 -0.18 -4.49
C SER A 23 -3.66 -1.42 -5.35
N THR A 24 -3.05 -2.47 -4.84
CA THR A 24 -2.94 -3.76 -5.52
C THR A 24 -3.24 -4.90 -4.56
N GLY A 25 -3.72 -6.02 -5.10
CA GLY A 25 -3.98 -7.24 -4.36
C GLY A 25 -3.76 -8.48 -5.21
N PHE A 26 -3.87 -9.63 -4.59
CA PHE A 26 -3.89 -10.93 -5.26
C PHE A 26 -5.06 -11.76 -4.74
N LEU A 27 -5.70 -12.49 -5.62
CA LEU A 27 -6.77 -13.42 -5.28
C LEU A 27 -6.21 -14.85 -5.25
N SER A 28 -6.61 -15.57 -4.23
CA SER A 28 -6.22 -16.94 -3.85
C SER A 28 -4.81 -17.13 -3.29
N GLU A 29 -4.74 -17.94 -2.25
CA GLU A 29 -3.52 -18.39 -1.61
C GLU A 29 -2.94 -19.60 -2.35
N GLY A 30 -1.70 -19.53 -2.79
CA GLY A 30 -0.81 -20.68 -2.97
C GLY A 30 -0.90 -21.51 -4.23
N SER A 31 -1.93 -21.42 -5.09
CA SER A 31 -1.97 -22.17 -6.36
C SER A 31 -2.27 -21.31 -7.58
N ILE A 32 -1.90 -20.10 -7.54
CA ILE A 32 -2.11 -19.06 -8.54
C ILE A 32 -1.65 -19.48 -9.94
N LEU A 33 -0.58 -20.25 -10.05
CA LEU A 33 -0.05 -20.75 -11.32
C LEU A 33 -0.85 -21.92 -11.93
N LYS A 34 -1.73 -22.55 -11.16
CA LYS A 34 -2.50 -23.73 -11.64
C LYS A 34 -3.94 -23.41 -12.04
N GLN A 35 -4.49 -22.26 -11.64
CA GLN A 35 -5.90 -21.94 -11.84
C GLN A 35 -6.18 -20.56 -12.47
N GLY A 36 -5.20 -19.93 -13.12
CA GLY A 36 -5.34 -18.59 -13.66
C GLY A 36 -5.16 -17.53 -12.56
N ALA A 37 -3.94 -17.03 -12.44
CA ALA A 37 -3.59 -15.99 -11.49
C ALA A 37 -4.51 -14.80 -11.63
N ARG A 38 -5.11 -14.37 -10.51
CA ARG A 38 -5.90 -13.15 -10.47
C ARG A 38 -5.19 -12.14 -9.59
N ALA A 39 -4.80 -11.04 -10.19
CA ALA A 39 -4.28 -9.90 -9.50
C ALA A 39 -5.27 -8.74 -9.63
N LEU A 40 -5.27 -7.88 -8.63
CA LEU A 40 -6.18 -6.75 -8.51
C LEU A 40 -5.39 -5.45 -8.57
N LEU A 41 -5.93 -4.47 -9.28
CA LEU A 41 -5.43 -3.10 -9.23
C LEU A 41 -6.62 -2.15 -9.06
N LEU A 42 -6.55 -1.30 -8.04
CA LEU A 42 -7.45 -0.17 -7.92
C LEU A 42 -6.85 1.00 -8.68
N THR A 43 -7.59 1.56 -9.61
CA THR A 43 -7.18 2.67 -10.45
C THR A 43 -8.36 3.63 -10.70
N ARG A 44 -8.11 4.71 -11.44
CA ARG A 44 -9.12 5.72 -11.75
C ARG A 44 -9.02 6.10 -13.22
N ARG A 45 -10.15 6.21 -13.93
CA ARG A 45 -10.20 6.65 -15.32
C ARG A 45 -9.92 8.14 -15.45
N GLU A 46 -9.15 8.54 -16.48
CA GLU A 46 -8.88 9.95 -16.78
C GLU A 46 -10.13 10.67 -17.31
N GLU A 47 -10.87 10.01 -18.21
CA GLU A 47 -12.03 10.60 -18.90
C GLU A 47 -13.26 10.78 -17.99
N ALA A 48 -13.34 10.04 -16.91
CA ALA A 48 -14.38 10.18 -15.89
C ALA A 48 -13.71 10.55 -14.55
N PRO A 49 -13.36 11.83 -14.34
CA PRO A 49 -12.71 12.24 -13.11
C PRO A 49 -13.60 11.92 -11.93
N GLY A 50 -13.17 10.96 -11.14
CA GLY A 50 -13.90 10.48 -9.98
C GLY A 50 -14.25 9.00 -10.01
N ALA A 51 -14.41 8.37 -11.17
CA ALA A 51 -14.73 6.95 -11.25
C ALA A 51 -13.51 6.09 -10.91
N TYR A 52 -13.61 5.32 -9.83
CA TYR A 52 -12.65 4.29 -9.50
C TYR A 52 -13.01 2.98 -10.20
N THR A 53 -12.00 2.24 -10.59
CA THR A 53 -12.14 0.95 -11.27
C THR A 53 -11.20 -0.06 -10.64
N VAL A 54 -11.70 -1.26 -10.38
CA VAL A 54 -10.86 -2.41 -10.03
C VAL A 54 -10.61 -3.21 -11.28
N LEU A 55 -9.35 -3.34 -11.67
CA LEU A 55 -8.92 -4.22 -12.75
C LEU A 55 -8.59 -5.58 -12.16
N VAL A 56 -9.30 -6.62 -12.61
CA VAL A 56 -9.02 -8.02 -12.26
C VAL A 56 -8.26 -8.64 -13.40
N LEU A 57 -7.01 -8.99 -13.15
CA LEU A 57 -6.11 -9.59 -14.14
C LEU A 57 -6.14 -11.10 -14.04
N SER A 58 -6.30 -11.77 -15.18
CA SER A 58 -6.26 -13.22 -15.30
C SER A 58 -5.51 -13.64 -16.55
N GLU A 59 -5.26 -14.93 -16.72
CA GLU A 59 -4.66 -15.48 -17.93
C GLU A 59 -5.51 -15.21 -19.19
N THR A 60 -6.82 -15.04 -19.01
CA THR A 60 -7.75 -14.80 -20.13
C THR A 60 -7.91 -13.33 -20.49
N GLY A 61 -7.40 -12.42 -19.66
CA GLY A 61 -7.48 -10.97 -19.92
C GLY A 61 -7.74 -10.13 -18.69
N ILE A 62 -8.35 -8.96 -18.91
CA ILE A 62 -8.72 -8.00 -17.88
C ILE A 62 -10.24 -7.98 -17.76
N GLN A 63 -10.75 -8.10 -16.55
CA GLN A 63 -12.13 -7.73 -16.21
C GLN A 63 -12.09 -6.38 -15.50
N GLU A 64 -12.86 -5.44 -16.01
CA GLU A 64 -13.02 -4.11 -15.41
C GLU A 64 -14.27 -4.10 -14.52
N ILE A 65 -14.11 -3.67 -13.28
CA ILE A 65 -15.20 -3.50 -12.31
C ILE A 65 -15.26 -2.04 -11.96
N GLU A 66 -16.20 -1.33 -12.55
CA GLU A 66 -16.42 0.08 -12.25
C GLU A 66 -17.11 0.21 -10.89
N LEU A 67 -16.46 0.94 -10.00
CA LEU A 67 -17.05 1.32 -8.72
C LEU A 67 -17.96 2.53 -8.98
N GLY A 68 -19.25 2.41 -8.65
CA GLY A 68 -20.25 3.42 -8.95
C GLY A 68 -19.92 4.81 -8.35
N GLU A 69 -20.71 5.80 -8.72
CA GLU A 69 -20.56 7.19 -8.26
C GLU A 69 -20.52 7.34 -6.74
N ASP A 70 -21.13 6.41 -6.04
CA ASP A 70 -21.12 6.35 -4.58
C ASP A 70 -19.72 6.18 -3.97
N PHE A 71 -18.72 5.74 -4.74
CA PHE A 71 -17.33 5.71 -4.32
C PHE A 71 -16.59 7.03 -4.57
N LEU A 72 -17.30 8.01 -5.16
CA LEU A 72 -16.78 9.35 -5.42
C LEU A 72 -16.95 10.24 -4.20
N ASP A 73 -16.30 9.92 -3.11
CA ASP A 73 -16.19 10.83 -1.99
C ASP A 73 -14.95 11.70 -2.15
N ARG A 74 -15.10 13.01 -2.19
CA ARG A 74 -13.98 13.95 -2.29
C ARG A 74 -13.10 13.93 -1.05
N GLU A 75 -13.61 13.42 0.03
CA GLU A 75 -12.94 13.39 1.33
C GLU A 75 -12.28 12.07 1.64
N ASN A 76 -12.74 10.96 1.04
CA ASN A 76 -12.25 9.62 1.34
C ASN A 76 -11.93 8.87 0.06
N ASP A 77 -10.71 8.33 -0.01
CA ASP A 77 -10.31 7.43 -1.10
C ASP A 77 -10.75 6.00 -0.75
N PRO A 78 -11.18 5.20 -1.73
CA PRO A 78 -11.51 3.80 -1.50
C PRO A 78 -10.25 2.99 -1.14
N VAL A 79 -10.38 2.04 -0.23
CA VAL A 79 -9.28 1.15 0.18
C VAL A 79 -9.60 -0.27 -0.26
N LEU A 80 -8.76 -0.79 -1.17
CA LEU A 80 -8.85 -2.15 -1.67
C LEU A 80 -8.13 -3.11 -0.73
N PHE A 81 -8.75 -4.25 -0.43
CA PHE A 81 -8.10 -5.39 0.21
C PHE A 81 -8.56 -6.70 -0.42
N SER A 82 -7.72 -7.71 -0.40
CA SER A 82 -8.04 -9.05 -0.90
C SER A 82 -8.20 -10.05 0.26
N TYR A 83 -9.07 -11.03 0.06
CA TYR A 83 -9.28 -12.13 0.97
C TYR A 83 -9.60 -13.40 0.19
N ARG A 84 -8.67 -14.35 0.11
CA ARG A 84 -8.81 -15.57 -0.71
C ARG A 84 -9.22 -15.23 -2.15
N ASP A 85 -10.34 -15.79 -2.61
CA ASP A 85 -10.87 -15.61 -3.97
C ASP A 85 -11.81 -14.40 -4.12
N SER A 86 -11.79 -13.52 -3.12
CA SER A 86 -12.67 -12.37 -3.03
C SER A 86 -11.89 -11.10 -2.68
N PHE A 87 -12.53 -9.97 -2.83
CA PHE A 87 -11.96 -8.70 -2.39
C PHE A 87 -13.03 -7.77 -1.85
N GLY A 88 -12.58 -6.84 -1.05
CA GLY A 88 -13.41 -5.76 -0.53
C GLY A 88 -12.85 -4.40 -0.88
N VAL A 89 -13.76 -3.44 -1.05
CA VAL A 89 -13.42 -2.02 -1.17
C VAL A 89 -14.14 -1.28 -0.05
N ILE A 90 -13.36 -0.66 0.84
CA ILE A 90 -13.90 0.16 1.92
C ILE A 90 -14.36 1.48 1.33
N LYS A 91 -15.56 1.91 1.69
CA LYS A 91 -16.19 3.13 1.20
C LYS A 91 -16.53 4.05 2.36
N ALA A 92 -15.95 5.24 2.34
CA ALA A 92 -16.28 6.34 3.25
C ALA A 92 -16.36 5.95 4.74
N LYS A 93 -15.52 5.02 5.21
CA LYS A 93 -15.46 4.52 6.60
C LYS A 93 -16.73 3.82 7.09
N LYS A 94 -17.75 3.67 6.26
CA LYS A 94 -19.10 3.24 6.67
C LYS A 94 -19.43 1.82 6.26
N GLU A 95 -18.93 1.39 5.11
CA GLU A 95 -19.31 0.12 4.52
C GLU A 95 -18.20 -0.48 3.67
N ILE A 96 -18.31 -1.77 3.41
CA ILE A 96 -17.46 -2.53 2.49
C ILE A 96 -18.34 -2.98 1.33
N ALA A 97 -17.94 -2.68 0.11
CA ALA A 97 -18.41 -3.38 -1.06
C ALA A 97 -17.58 -4.66 -1.21
N TYR A 98 -18.18 -5.81 -0.93
CA TYR A 98 -17.50 -7.11 -0.92
C TYR A 98 -17.88 -7.91 -2.16
N PHE A 99 -16.89 -8.25 -2.97
CA PHE A 99 -17.03 -8.92 -4.25
C PHE A 99 -16.59 -10.38 -4.14
N THR A 100 -17.45 -11.29 -4.61
CA THR A 100 -17.22 -12.74 -4.64
C THR A 100 -17.62 -13.31 -6.00
N GLY A 101 -17.18 -14.51 -6.29
CA GLY A 101 -17.59 -15.24 -7.49
C GLY A 101 -17.13 -14.57 -8.80
N ASP A 102 -18.05 -14.14 -9.62
CA ASP A 102 -17.79 -13.45 -10.89
C ASP A 102 -17.59 -11.93 -10.76
N PHE A 103 -17.72 -11.41 -9.54
CA PHE A 103 -17.59 -9.98 -9.20
C PHE A 103 -18.63 -9.07 -9.88
N SER A 104 -19.73 -9.60 -10.36
CA SER A 104 -20.76 -8.84 -11.08
C SER A 104 -21.49 -7.83 -10.21
N SER A 105 -21.65 -8.13 -8.93
CA SER A 105 -22.28 -7.23 -7.96
C SER A 105 -21.69 -7.44 -6.56
N PRO A 106 -21.41 -6.34 -5.82
CA PRO A 106 -20.93 -6.44 -4.46
C PRO A 106 -22.06 -6.70 -3.47
N GLU A 107 -21.72 -7.38 -2.40
CA GLU A 107 -22.51 -7.36 -1.19
C GLU A 107 -22.06 -6.17 -0.31
N ILE A 108 -23.00 -5.38 0.14
CA ILE A 108 -22.71 -4.22 0.99
C ILE A 108 -22.76 -4.63 2.47
N ILE A 109 -21.62 -4.52 3.14
CA ILE A 109 -21.44 -4.88 4.54
C ILE A 109 -21.18 -3.62 5.36
N PRO A 110 -22.07 -3.21 6.27
CA PRO A 110 -21.86 -2.03 7.09
C PRO A 110 -20.74 -2.24 8.09
N ILE A 111 -19.90 -1.21 8.28
CA ILE A 111 -18.84 -1.23 9.27
C ILE A 111 -19.35 -0.63 10.58
N LYS A 112 -19.29 -1.42 11.64
CA LYS A 112 -19.66 -1.00 13.00
C LYS A 112 -18.45 -0.38 13.70
N ASN A 113 -18.68 0.59 14.55
CA ASN A 113 -17.66 1.06 15.47
C ASN A 113 -17.49 0.02 16.59
N GLY A 114 -16.30 -0.54 16.72
CA GLY A 114 -15.94 -1.42 17.81
C GLY A 114 -15.20 -0.64 18.90
N PHE A 115 -15.44 -0.98 20.14
CA PHE A 115 -14.69 -0.42 21.27
C PHE A 115 -13.54 -1.34 21.62
N LEU A 116 -12.32 -0.83 21.52
CA LEU A 116 -11.16 -1.47 22.11
C LEU A 116 -10.67 -0.66 23.32
N PRO A 117 -9.91 -1.29 24.24
CA PRO A 117 -9.42 -0.64 25.46
C PRO A 117 -8.60 0.63 25.23
N PHE A 118 -8.03 0.81 24.04
CA PHE A 118 -7.28 1.99 23.62
C PHE A 118 -8.06 2.90 22.67
N SER A 119 -9.38 2.74 22.61
CA SER A 119 -10.24 3.42 21.64
C SER A 119 -10.27 4.93 21.84
N LYS A 120 -9.48 5.62 21.08
CA LYS A 120 -9.89 6.94 20.62
C LYS A 120 -10.94 6.72 19.53
N VAL A 121 -12.05 7.41 19.61
CA VAL A 121 -13.04 7.45 18.52
C VAL A 121 -12.35 8.03 17.30
N LEU A 122 -12.55 7.43 16.12
CA LEU A 122 -12.03 7.98 14.88
C LEU A 122 -12.55 9.42 14.75
N PRO A 123 -11.68 10.43 14.63
CA PRO A 123 -12.11 11.81 14.51
C PRO A 123 -13.05 11.99 13.30
N GLU A 124 -14.07 12.80 13.44
CA GLU A 124 -15.02 13.07 12.36
C GLU A 124 -14.33 13.61 11.10
N ASN A 125 -13.28 14.42 11.30
CA ASN A 125 -12.45 14.98 10.22
C ASN A 125 -11.35 14.04 9.71
N ALA A 126 -11.28 12.79 10.17
CA ALA A 126 -10.36 11.82 9.61
C ALA A 126 -10.85 11.37 8.24
N ARG A 127 -9.94 11.39 7.26
CA ARG A 127 -10.20 11.03 5.87
C ARG A 127 -9.45 9.77 5.51
N GLU A 128 -10.10 8.82 4.84
CA GLU A 128 -9.42 7.67 4.25
C GLU A 128 -8.50 8.14 3.13
N ARG A 129 -7.32 7.53 3.06
CA ARG A 129 -6.37 7.74 1.99
C ARG A 129 -5.96 6.42 1.36
N TYR A 130 -5.69 6.46 0.07
CA TYR A 130 -5.31 5.31 -0.76
C TYR A 130 -3.91 4.76 -0.45
N PHE A 131 -3.49 4.81 0.80
CA PHE A 131 -2.26 4.15 1.19
C PHE A 131 -2.40 2.66 1.01
N GLN A 132 -1.40 2.08 0.38
CA GLN A 132 -1.43 0.65 0.20
C GLN A 132 -1.49 -0.04 1.55
N THR A 133 -2.52 -0.83 1.71
CA THR A 133 -2.69 -1.72 2.85
C THR A 133 -2.53 -3.15 2.39
N VAL A 134 -1.85 -3.95 3.17
CA VAL A 134 -1.66 -5.38 2.91
C VAL A 134 -2.10 -6.15 4.15
N SER A 135 -2.91 -7.17 3.92
CA SER A 135 -3.36 -8.10 4.96
C SER A 135 -3.33 -9.52 4.42
N ASP A 136 -2.96 -10.45 5.26
CA ASP A 136 -2.99 -11.89 5.01
C ASP A 136 -4.24 -12.57 5.60
N GLY A 137 -5.16 -11.77 6.19
CA GLY A 137 -6.31 -12.30 6.89
C GLY A 137 -7.46 -11.31 7.03
N CYS A 138 -8.19 -11.46 8.13
CA CYS A 138 -9.38 -10.66 8.43
C CYS A 138 -9.07 -9.34 9.15
N LEU A 139 -7.83 -9.10 9.56
CA LEU A 139 -7.40 -7.86 10.20
C LEU A 139 -6.73 -6.96 9.18
N ILE A 140 -7.41 -5.91 8.76
CA ILE A 140 -6.97 -5.04 7.67
C ILE A 140 -6.56 -3.69 8.28
N PRO A 141 -5.27 -3.32 8.25
CA PRO A 141 -4.84 -2.02 8.74
C PRO A 141 -5.20 -0.94 7.72
N VAL A 142 -5.80 0.13 8.18
CA VAL A 142 -6.24 1.25 7.32
C VAL A 142 -5.68 2.56 7.86
N CYS A 143 -5.09 3.34 6.96
CA CYS A 143 -4.52 4.64 7.28
C CYS A 143 -5.52 5.76 7.01
N PHE A 144 -5.49 6.77 7.88
CA PHE A 144 -6.30 7.98 7.76
C PHE A 144 -5.44 9.22 7.90
N GLU A 145 -5.82 10.27 7.22
CA GLU A 145 -5.29 11.61 7.45
C GLU A 145 -6.30 12.42 8.27
N LYS A 146 -5.81 13.17 9.23
CA LYS A 146 -6.59 14.18 9.94
C LYS A 146 -5.92 15.54 9.82
N GLU A 147 -6.70 16.58 9.72
CA GLU A 147 -6.21 17.95 9.77
C GLU A 147 -5.68 18.27 11.17
N VAL A 148 -4.52 18.87 11.22
CA VAL A 148 -3.91 19.45 12.42
C VAL A 148 -3.50 20.88 12.13
N TYR A 149 -3.20 21.67 13.18
CA TYR A 149 -2.97 23.11 13.05
C TYR A 149 -1.94 23.52 11.98
N TYR A 150 -0.93 22.68 11.73
CA TYR A 150 0.12 22.97 10.74
C TYR A 150 0.22 21.94 9.61
N GLY A 151 -0.81 21.18 9.34
CA GLY A 151 -0.76 20.21 8.25
C GLY A 151 -1.67 18.99 8.45
N LEU A 152 -1.21 17.84 8.00
CA LEU A 152 -1.94 16.59 8.07
C LEU A 152 -1.16 15.59 8.94
N SER A 153 -1.78 15.07 9.96
CA SER A 153 -1.28 13.93 10.73
C SER A 153 -1.90 12.64 10.20
N ARG A 154 -1.11 11.57 10.15
CA ARG A 154 -1.56 10.25 9.74
C ARG A 154 -1.71 9.34 10.94
N CYS A 155 -2.81 8.67 10.95
CA CYS A 155 -3.23 7.75 11.98
C CYS A 155 -3.74 6.47 11.33
N PHE A 156 -3.96 5.44 12.11
CA PHE A 156 -4.44 4.18 11.58
C PHE A 156 -5.45 3.53 12.51
N THR A 157 -6.20 2.61 11.96
CA THR A 157 -7.04 1.67 12.68
C THR A 157 -6.91 0.29 12.05
N ILE A 158 -7.51 -0.70 12.67
CA ILE A 158 -7.62 -2.04 12.13
C ILE A 158 -9.10 -2.34 11.90
N LEU A 159 -9.43 -2.70 10.68
CA LEU A 159 -10.73 -3.24 10.34
C LEU A 159 -10.71 -4.74 10.65
N ASP A 160 -11.56 -5.17 11.57
CA ASP A 160 -11.82 -6.59 11.84
C ASP A 160 -12.98 -7.02 10.95
N PHE A 161 -12.68 -7.80 9.93
CA PHE A 161 -13.61 -8.24 8.91
C PHE A 161 -13.82 -9.74 8.99
N ASN A 162 -15.06 -10.16 9.14
CA ASN A 162 -15.45 -11.56 9.10
C ASN A 162 -16.33 -11.83 7.85
N PRO A 163 -15.77 -12.37 6.78
CA PRO A 163 -16.50 -12.59 5.53
C PRO A 163 -17.61 -13.65 5.67
N VAL A 164 -17.44 -14.63 6.55
CA VAL A 164 -18.43 -15.71 6.76
C VAL A 164 -19.67 -15.18 7.47
N LYS A 165 -19.48 -14.36 8.50
CA LYS A 165 -20.59 -13.73 9.25
C LYS A 165 -21.07 -12.45 8.60
N LYS A 166 -20.35 -11.93 7.58
CA LYS A 166 -20.62 -10.65 6.93
C LYS A 166 -20.64 -9.50 7.95
N GLU A 167 -19.68 -9.51 8.83
CA GLU A 167 -19.51 -8.52 9.89
C GLU A 167 -18.19 -7.78 9.72
N ALA A 168 -18.24 -6.47 9.90
CA ALA A 168 -17.08 -5.61 9.88
C ALA A 168 -17.15 -4.60 11.03
N LYS A 169 -16.01 -4.36 11.70
CA LYS A 169 -15.92 -3.36 12.75
C LYS A 169 -14.54 -2.73 12.85
N TRP A 170 -14.50 -1.43 13.12
CA TRP A 170 -13.27 -0.75 13.46
C TRP A 170 -12.78 -1.11 14.86
N LYS A 171 -11.49 -1.43 15.01
CA LYS A 171 -10.90 -1.82 16.29
C LYS A 171 -10.28 -0.68 17.09
N GLY A 172 -10.55 0.54 16.77
CA GLY A 172 -9.96 1.68 17.44
C GLY A 172 -8.96 2.38 16.55
N PHE A 173 -8.42 3.44 17.07
CA PHE A 173 -7.68 4.43 16.32
C PHE A 173 -6.38 4.74 17.06
N SER A 174 -5.28 4.74 16.34
CA SER A 174 -3.96 4.95 16.91
C SER A 174 -3.09 5.83 16.03
N GLU A 175 -2.11 6.45 16.65
CA GLU A 175 -1.00 7.12 16.01
C GLU A 175 0.29 6.44 16.45
N ILE A 176 1.30 6.43 15.58
CA ILE A 176 2.62 5.99 16.02
C ILE A 176 3.14 7.01 17.05
N GLU A 177 3.74 6.51 18.12
CA GLU A 177 4.26 7.35 19.19
C GLU A 177 5.27 8.38 18.68
N LYS A 178 5.16 9.64 19.17
CA LYS A 178 5.86 10.81 18.60
C LYS A 178 7.39 10.69 18.61
N ASN A 179 7.96 10.03 19.57
CA ASN A 179 9.43 9.91 19.72
C ASN A 179 9.94 8.51 19.34
N ALA A 180 9.14 7.77 18.60
CA ALA A 180 9.49 6.41 18.20
C ALA A 180 10.74 6.35 17.33
N PHE A 181 10.96 7.37 16.50
CA PHE A 181 12.07 7.48 15.58
C PHE A 181 12.89 8.75 15.89
N THR A 182 14.15 8.74 15.46
CA THR A 182 15.06 9.89 15.64
C THR A 182 14.62 11.14 14.86
N HIS A 183 13.65 10.97 13.98
CA HIS A 183 13.13 12.03 13.14
C HIS A 183 11.62 12.08 13.19
N HIS A 184 11.11 13.27 13.23
CA HIS A 184 9.72 13.63 13.13
C HIS A 184 9.67 14.94 12.36
N ASP A 185 8.53 15.26 11.82
CA ASP A 185 8.32 16.58 11.24
C ASP A 185 8.56 17.65 12.30
N ASN A 186 9.71 18.34 12.21
CA ASN A 186 10.06 19.40 13.15
C ASN A 186 9.08 20.56 13.13
N ARG A 187 8.29 20.71 12.07
CA ARG A 187 7.32 21.81 11.94
C ARG A 187 6.09 21.56 12.79
N THR A 188 5.65 20.32 12.84
CA THR A 188 4.38 19.97 13.48
C THR A 188 4.55 19.34 14.84
N LYS A 189 5.72 18.80 15.18
CA LYS A 189 5.96 17.93 16.35
C LYS A 189 4.98 16.76 16.42
N ASP A 190 4.42 16.36 15.27
CA ASP A 190 3.41 15.34 15.18
C ASP A 190 4.00 13.93 15.12
N ALA A 191 3.11 12.93 15.14
CA ALA A 191 3.49 11.54 14.97
C ALA A 191 4.14 11.30 13.60
N PRO A 192 5.03 10.30 13.46
CA PRO A 192 5.61 9.93 12.19
C PRO A 192 4.56 9.70 11.10
N LYS A 193 4.84 10.22 9.91
CA LYS A 193 3.93 10.10 8.77
C LYS A 193 3.93 8.67 8.24
N ILE A 194 2.81 7.99 8.37
CA ILE A 194 2.63 6.63 7.86
C ILE A 194 2.42 6.69 6.33
N ASP A 195 3.18 5.92 5.57
CA ASP A 195 3.03 5.81 4.12
C ASP A 195 2.43 4.46 3.70
N SER A 196 2.69 3.39 4.43
CA SER A 196 2.05 2.10 4.19
C SER A 196 2.01 1.24 5.46
N LEU A 197 1.06 0.31 5.50
CA LEU A 197 0.83 -0.61 6.59
C LEU A 197 0.71 -2.04 6.05
N LYS A 198 1.16 -3.00 6.84
CA LYS A 198 0.97 -4.43 6.57
C LYS A 198 0.62 -5.16 7.86
N MET A 199 -0.40 -6.00 7.79
CA MET A 199 -0.72 -6.99 8.81
C MET A 199 -0.37 -8.38 8.27
N ALA A 200 0.53 -9.08 8.93
CA ALA A 200 0.92 -10.44 8.57
C ALA A 200 1.25 -11.25 9.82
N ASN A 201 0.66 -12.45 9.95
CA ASN A 201 0.84 -13.33 11.11
C ASN A 201 0.66 -12.61 12.46
N ASP A 202 -0.40 -11.81 12.58
CA ASP A 202 -0.72 -10.98 13.75
C ASP A 202 0.34 -9.90 14.09
N VAL A 203 1.27 -9.64 13.19
CA VAL A 203 2.28 -8.59 13.31
C VAL A 203 1.90 -7.40 12.42
N LEU A 204 1.82 -6.23 13.03
CA LEU A 204 1.59 -4.99 12.31
C LEU A 204 2.92 -4.30 11.98
N TYR A 205 3.15 -4.07 10.69
CA TYR A 205 4.30 -3.33 10.18
C TYR A 205 3.86 -1.95 9.70
N ALA A 206 4.67 -0.96 9.97
CA ALA A 206 4.49 0.40 9.49
C ALA A 206 5.75 0.91 8.80
N TYR A 207 5.58 1.45 7.61
CA TYR A 207 6.60 2.24 6.94
C TYR A 207 6.23 3.72 7.07
N THR A 208 7.20 4.52 7.47
CA THR A 208 7.03 5.95 7.73
C THR A 208 8.07 6.75 6.98
N SER A 209 7.71 7.95 6.57
CA SER A 209 8.63 8.93 6.01
C SER A 209 8.49 10.28 6.70
N GLY A 210 9.44 11.15 6.50
CA GLY A 210 9.43 12.48 7.09
C GLY A 210 10.67 13.30 6.77
N GLU A 211 10.80 14.41 7.47
CA GLU A 211 11.97 15.30 7.41
C GLU A 211 12.99 14.92 8.49
N SER A 212 14.25 14.90 8.15
CA SER A 212 15.31 14.81 9.14
C SER A 212 15.55 16.17 9.84
N THR A 213 15.95 16.12 11.11
CA THR A 213 16.36 17.30 11.85
C THR A 213 17.57 17.93 11.17
N GLY A 214 17.44 19.18 10.71
CA GLY A 214 18.50 19.88 10.00
C GLY A 214 18.47 19.71 8.49
N SER A 215 17.44 19.07 7.93
CA SER A 215 17.20 19.09 6.50
C SER A 215 17.00 20.50 6.00
N VAL A 216 17.72 20.85 4.94
CA VAL A 216 17.47 22.08 4.16
C VAL A 216 16.44 21.85 3.06
N ASN A 217 15.95 20.63 2.95
CA ASN A 217 14.96 20.26 1.94
C ASN A 217 13.56 20.66 2.41
N LYS A 218 13.02 21.70 1.83
CA LYS A 218 11.69 22.24 2.16
C LYS A 218 10.53 21.24 1.92
N TRP A 219 10.78 20.10 1.32
CA TRP A 219 9.78 19.11 0.91
C TRP A 219 9.72 17.87 1.82
N GLY A 220 10.58 17.79 2.83
CA GLY A 220 10.38 16.93 3.97
C GLY A 220 10.35 15.44 3.75
N MET A 221 11.12 14.92 2.82
CA MET A 221 11.09 13.49 2.48
C MET A 221 12.49 12.87 2.42
N ASP A 222 13.36 13.22 3.35
CA ASP A 222 14.74 12.73 3.39
C ASP A 222 14.97 11.64 4.45
N TYR A 223 13.93 11.33 5.21
CA TYR A 223 13.97 10.32 6.26
C TYR A 223 12.88 9.25 6.04
N TYR A 224 13.23 8.01 6.35
CA TYR A 224 12.30 6.91 6.36
C TYR A 224 12.64 5.86 7.41
N ALA A 225 11.63 5.15 7.88
CA ALA A 225 11.78 4.05 8.81
C ALA A 225 10.73 2.96 8.58
N LEU A 226 11.13 1.75 8.93
CA LEU A 226 10.27 0.57 8.94
C LEU A 226 10.32 -0.05 10.32
N ALA A 227 9.18 -0.32 10.91
CA ALA A 227 9.09 -0.93 12.22
C ALA A 227 7.92 -1.92 12.34
N LYS A 228 8.07 -2.85 13.28
CA LYS A 228 6.93 -3.55 13.86
C LYS A 228 6.33 -2.68 14.94
N ILE A 229 5.02 -2.52 14.90
CA ILE A 229 4.29 -1.71 15.87
C ILE A 229 3.17 -2.52 16.53
N SER A 230 2.73 -2.08 17.69
CA SER A 230 1.51 -2.60 18.29
C SER A 230 0.27 -1.90 17.72
N PRO A 231 -0.93 -2.47 17.89
CA PRO A 231 -2.18 -1.81 17.50
C PRO A 231 -2.38 -0.44 18.16
N GLU A 232 -1.73 -0.19 19.31
CA GLU A 232 -1.74 1.10 20.01
C GLU A 232 -0.73 2.11 19.47
N GLY A 233 0.04 1.74 18.44
CA GLY A 233 1.04 2.61 17.81
C GLY A 233 2.41 2.63 18.48
N LYS A 234 2.68 1.73 19.44
CA LYS A 234 4.00 1.63 20.06
C LYS A 234 4.97 0.85 19.20
N VAL A 235 6.15 1.38 18.97
CA VAL A 235 7.22 0.67 18.25
C VAL A 235 7.73 -0.48 19.11
N LYS A 236 7.66 -1.68 18.56
CA LYS A 236 8.16 -2.92 19.18
C LYS A 236 9.56 -3.26 18.70
N GLU A 237 9.84 -3.04 17.43
CA GLU A 237 11.12 -3.35 16.81
C GLU A 237 11.33 -2.47 15.58
N LYS A 238 12.47 -1.81 15.47
CA LYS A 238 12.90 -1.11 14.26
C LYS A 238 13.62 -2.09 13.34
N LEU A 239 13.18 -2.18 12.08
CA LEU A 239 13.77 -3.07 11.08
C LEU A 239 14.69 -2.33 10.14
N LEU A 240 14.36 -1.07 9.84
CA LEU A 240 15.09 -0.19 8.96
C LEU A 240 14.90 1.25 9.44
N GLU A 241 15.97 2.02 9.44
CA GLU A 241 15.93 3.45 9.70
C GLU A 241 17.01 4.12 8.85
N SER A 242 16.65 5.16 8.10
CA SER A 242 17.63 5.89 7.30
C SER A 242 18.61 6.63 8.19
N GLU A 243 19.85 6.74 7.74
CA GLU A 243 20.85 7.54 8.44
C GLU A 243 20.44 9.02 8.49
N GLN A 244 20.76 9.68 9.61
CA GLN A 244 20.61 11.12 9.74
C GLN A 244 21.46 11.83 8.69
N LEU A 245 20.84 12.73 7.95
CA LEU A 245 21.60 13.65 7.13
C LEU A 245 22.31 14.67 8.00
N LYS A 246 23.61 14.82 7.77
CA LYS A 246 24.36 15.97 8.29
C LYS A 246 23.79 17.23 7.64
N ALA A 247 23.74 18.32 8.39
CA ALA A 247 23.32 19.61 7.88
C ALA A 247 23.99 19.91 6.52
N GLY A 248 23.17 20.19 5.49
CA GLY A 248 23.64 20.40 4.12
C GLY A 248 23.66 19.17 3.20
N GLY A 249 23.29 17.99 3.69
CA GLY A 249 23.18 16.79 2.87
C GLY A 249 22.01 16.87 1.87
N LYS A 250 22.25 16.42 0.64
CA LYS A 250 21.23 16.32 -0.42
C LYS A 250 20.76 14.89 -0.54
N LYS A 251 20.03 14.35 0.42
CA LYS A 251 19.39 13.05 0.21
C LYS A 251 17.90 13.25 0.01
N SER A 252 17.35 12.53 -0.91
CA SER A 252 15.91 12.48 -1.13
C SER A 252 15.32 11.29 -0.40
N GLY A 253 14.06 11.40 -0.03
CA GLY A 253 13.32 10.32 0.57
C GLY A 253 13.08 9.15 -0.36
N VAL A 254 12.54 8.12 0.22
CA VAL A 254 12.17 6.88 -0.44
C VAL A 254 10.74 6.56 -0.05
N ASN A 255 9.87 6.32 -1.01
CA ASN A 255 8.54 5.79 -0.72
C ASN A 255 8.62 4.28 -0.50
N GLY A 256 7.93 3.80 0.51
CA GLY A 256 7.85 2.38 0.81
C GLY A 256 6.45 1.84 0.62
N THR A 257 6.34 0.72 -0.09
CA THR A 257 5.08 0.03 -0.34
C THR A 257 5.20 -1.44 0.04
N PHE A 258 4.41 -1.90 0.98
CA PHE A 258 4.41 -3.33 1.36
C PHE A 258 3.86 -4.19 0.23
N THR A 259 4.39 -5.40 0.15
CA THR A 259 3.91 -6.47 -0.73
C THR A 259 3.15 -7.53 0.08
N HIS A 260 2.41 -8.41 -0.60
CA HIS A 260 1.78 -9.58 0.04
C HIS A 260 2.82 -10.61 0.51
N SER A 261 3.99 -10.65 -0.12
CA SER A 261 5.15 -11.42 0.39
C SER A 261 5.96 -10.61 1.42
N ASP A 262 7.03 -11.18 1.94
CA ASP A 262 7.88 -10.58 2.99
C ASP A 262 8.84 -9.52 2.46
N TYR A 263 8.35 -8.62 1.60
CA TYR A 263 9.13 -7.53 1.03
C TYR A 263 8.43 -6.18 1.18
N LEU A 264 9.25 -5.16 1.32
CA LEU A 264 8.91 -3.76 1.14
C LEU A 264 9.56 -3.27 -0.16
N ILE A 265 8.77 -2.74 -1.07
CA ILE A 265 9.26 -2.07 -2.27
C ILE A 265 9.64 -0.65 -1.88
N LEU A 266 10.88 -0.28 -2.14
CA LEU A 266 11.41 1.05 -1.87
C LEU A 266 11.61 1.77 -3.21
N THR A 267 10.87 2.85 -3.41
CA THR A 267 10.91 3.66 -4.62
C THR A 267 11.56 4.99 -4.33
N PRO A 268 12.71 5.31 -4.96
CA PRO A 268 13.38 6.58 -4.74
C PRO A 268 12.53 7.73 -5.26
N LEU A 269 12.44 8.79 -4.47
CA LEU A 269 11.86 10.07 -4.89
C LEU A 269 12.86 10.86 -5.73
N PHE A 270 12.41 11.97 -6.30
CA PHE A 270 13.23 12.88 -7.11
C PHE A 270 14.54 13.23 -6.38
N ASN A 271 15.65 13.19 -7.11
CA ASN A 271 16.99 13.53 -6.63
C ASN A 271 17.68 12.50 -5.72
N ASN A 272 17.21 11.24 -5.67
CA ASN A 272 17.98 10.19 -5.03
C ASN A 272 19.05 9.65 -5.99
N ASP A 273 20.20 10.31 -6.03
CA ASP A 273 21.31 9.94 -6.92
C ASP A 273 21.93 8.59 -6.56
N ASP A 274 21.87 8.19 -5.29
CA ASP A 274 22.47 6.94 -4.80
C ASP A 274 21.81 5.70 -5.43
N TRP A 275 20.51 5.78 -5.73
CA TRP A 275 19.76 4.66 -6.29
C TRP A 275 19.55 4.74 -7.81
N LYS A 276 20.02 5.81 -8.45
CA LYS A 276 19.90 6.02 -9.89
C LYS A 276 18.48 5.77 -10.43
N GLY A 277 17.47 6.16 -9.67
CA GLY A 277 16.06 5.96 -10.00
C GLY A 277 15.56 4.51 -9.95
N LYS A 278 16.37 3.55 -9.46
CA LYS A 278 15.96 2.15 -9.39
C LYS A 278 15.25 1.84 -8.09
N GLN A 279 14.17 1.09 -8.19
CA GLN A 279 13.52 0.50 -7.02
C GLN A 279 14.41 -0.60 -6.42
N LYS A 280 14.31 -0.76 -5.11
CA LYS A 280 14.92 -1.86 -4.35
C LYS A 280 13.85 -2.56 -3.52
N LEU A 281 14.11 -3.80 -3.19
CA LEU A 281 13.34 -4.53 -2.21
C LEU A 281 14.10 -4.56 -0.88
N PHE A 282 13.36 -4.49 0.20
CA PHE A 282 13.88 -4.78 1.52
C PHE A 282 13.16 -6.02 2.05
N SER A 283 13.91 -7.06 2.36
CA SER A 283 13.37 -8.29 2.96
C SER A 283 13.06 -8.06 4.43
N LEU A 284 11.80 -8.26 4.83
CA LEU A 284 11.36 -8.12 6.22
C LEU A 284 12.01 -9.15 7.15
N ASN A 285 12.24 -10.35 6.62
CA ASN A 285 12.82 -11.46 7.38
C ASN A 285 14.36 -11.41 7.43
N LYS A 286 15.00 -11.21 6.27
CA LYS A 286 16.47 -11.16 6.17
C LYS A 286 17.07 -9.82 6.57
N ARG A 287 16.29 -8.75 6.58
CA ARG A 287 16.71 -7.34 6.84
C ARG A 287 17.77 -6.86 5.87
N GLU A 288 17.66 -7.26 4.63
CA GLU A 288 18.64 -6.98 3.58
C GLU A 288 17.96 -6.37 2.35
N TYR A 289 18.74 -5.56 1.65
CA TYR A 289 18.33 -5.04 0.35
C TYR A 289 18.56 -6.08 -0.75
N THR A 290 17.60 -6.13 -1.66
CA THR A 290 17.63 -7.00 -2.84
C THR A 290 17.39 -6.16 -4.09
N ASP A 291 18.27 -6.28 -5.06
CA ASP A 291 18.09 -5.65 -6.37
C ASP A 291 17.09 -6.44 -7.22
N VAL A 292 16.35 -5.72 -8.08
CA VAL A 292 15.36 -6.31 -8.99
C VAL A 292 15.83 -6.17 -10.42
N ILE A 293 15.88 -7.28 -11.13
CA ILE A 293 16.15 -7.31 -12.57
C ILE A 293 14.83 -7.49 -13.31
N MET A 294 14.40 -6.46 -14.00
CA MET A 294 13.19 -6.49 -14.83
C MET A 294 13.39 -7.33 -16.10
N PRO A 295 12.35 -7.97 -16.65
CA PRO A 295 12.43 -8.69 -17.90
C PRO A 295 12.85 -7.79 -19.04
N ARG A 296 13.42 -8.40 -20.10
CA ARG A 296 13.77 -7.69 -21.32
C ARG A 296 12.53 -6.99 -21.92
N GLY A 297 12.67 -5.71 -22.24
CA GLY A 297 11.56 -4.88 -22.74
C GLY A 297 10.64 -4.30 -21.66
N MET A 298 10.93 -4.55 -20.37
CA MET A 298 10.17 -4.00 -19.24
C MET A 298 11.02 -3.12 -18.29
N THR A 299 12.17 -2.63 -18.76
CA THR A 299 13.10 -1.85 -17.93
C THR A 299 12.55 -0.51 -17.43
N LYS A 300 11.46 -0.03 -18.06
CA LYS A 300 10.75 1.18 -17.64
C LYS A 300 9.55 0.91 -16.72
N HIS A 301 9.23 -0.35 -16.46
CA HIS A 301 8.15 -0.69 -15.54
C HIS A 301 8.60 -0.48 -14.10
N SER A 302 7.65 -0.07 -13.28
CA SER A 302 7.78 -0.03 -11.81
C SER A 302 7.17 -1.29 -11.21
N LEU A 303 7.81 -1.83 -10.18
CA LEU A 303 7.25 -2.92 -9.39
C LEU A 303 6.19 -2.37 -8.42
N HIS A 304 5.06 -3.04 -8.33
CA HIS A 304 3.93 -2.62 -7.49
C HIS A 304 3.57 -3.61 -6.38
N ASN A 305 3.71 -4.90 -6.63
CA ASN A 305 3.38 -5.91 -5.62
C ASN A 305 4.06 -7.25 -5.90
N ILE A 306 4.24 -8.05 -4.86
CA ILE A 306 4.76 -9.43 -4.90
C ILE A 306 3.87 -10.30 -4.03
N CYS A 307 3.48 -11.47 -4.53
CA CYS A 307 2.77 -12.50 -3.78
C CYS A 307 3.30 -13.88 -4.19
N GLY A 308 3.98 -14.57 -3.26
CA GLY A 308 4.69 -15.80 -3.59
C GLY A 308 5.70 -15.58 -4.71
N GLU A 309 5.56 -16.31 -5.78
CA GLU A 309 6.43 -16.20 -6.98
C GLU A 309 5.91 -15.16 -8.00
N LEU A 310 4.80 -14.51 -7.76
CA LEU A 310 4.21 -13.55 -8.69
C LEU A 310 4.54 -12.12 -8.35
N CYS A 311 4.73 -11.33 -9.41
CA CYS A 311 4.99 -9.90 -9.32
C CYS A 311 4.07 -9.12 -10.25
N LEU A 312 3.56 -8.00 -9.75
CA LEU A 312 2.87 -6.99 -10.55
C LEU A 312 3.79 -5.82 -10.84
N THR A 313 3.83 -5.44 -12.11
CA THR A 313 4.57 -4.27 -12.59
C THR A 313 3.66 -3.37 -13.40
N ALA A 314 3.97 -2.08 -13.47
CA ALA A 314 3.22 -1.15 -14.30
C ALA A 314 4.15 -0.18 -15.05
N LEU A 315 3.74 0.19 -16.26
CA LEU A 315 4.37 1.23 -17.07
C LEU A 315 3.46 2.45 -17.14
N TYR A 316 4.02 3.60 -16.86
CA TYR A 316 3.35 4.90 -16.97
C TYR A 316 3.94 5.73 -18.10
N ASP A 317 3.05 6.36 -18.86
CA ASP A 317 3.35 7.40 -19.84
C ASP A 317 2.17 8.36 -19.88
N ARG A 318 2.20 9.41 -19.07
CA ARG A 318 1.09 10.34 -18.79
C ARG A 318 -0.16 9.66 -18.21
N GLY A 319 -0.06 8.46 -17.71
CA GLY A 319 -1.09 7.61 -17.16
C GLY A 319 -0.63 6.16 -17.21
N LEU A 320 -1.44 5.26 -16.68
CA LEU A 320 -1.16 3.82 -16.68
C LEU A 320 -1.35 3.23 -18.08
N LYS A 321 -0.29 2.74 -18.71
CA LYS A 321 -0.28 2.22 -20.09
C LYS A 321 -0.27 0.71 -20.19
N GLU A 322 0.55 0.07 -19.38
CA GLU A 322 0.73 -1.38 -19.43
C GLU A 322 0.84 -1.93 -18.01
N ILE A 323 0.33 -3.12 -17.82
CA ILE A 323 0.53 -3.91 -16.62
C ILE A 323 1.28 -5.18 -17.02
N GLY A 324 2.29 -5.56 -16.25
CA GLY A 324 3.01 -6.81 -16.40
C GLY A 324 2.74 -7.74 -15.23
N LEU A 325 2.31 -8.96 -15.53
CA LEU A 325 2.34 -10.07 -14.59
C LEU A 325 3.62 -10.84 -14.83
N CYS A 326 4.46 -10.95 -13.83
CA CYS A 326 5.76 -11.59 -13.91
C CYS A 326 5.87 -12.70 -12.88
N LYS A 327 6.79 -13.63 -13.13
CA LYS A 327 7.22 -14.66 -12.18
C LYS A 327 8.62 -14.32 -11.67
N ILE A 328 8.87 -14.58 -10.40
CA ILE A 328 10.22 -14.57 -9.81
C ILE A 328 10.93 -15.83 -10.27
N GLU A 329 12.06 -15.67 -10.97
CA GLU A 329 12.97 -16.77 -11.27
C GLU A 329 13.94 -16.93 -10.08
N GLY A 330 13.89 -18.08 -9.43
CA GLY A 330 14.74 -18.57 -8.34
C GLY A 330 15.49 -17.53 -7.52
N ILE A 331 15.26 -17.52 -6.23
CA ILE A 331 16.13 -16.83 -5.28
C ILE A 331 17.34 -17.76 -5.12
N GLU A 332 18.47 -17.44 -5.76
CA GLU A 332 19.75 -18.05 -5.43
C GLU A 332 20.26 -17.55 -4.08
#